data_60c1c448b6b2e363d9da8f6dff887147
#
_entry.id   60c1c448b6b2e363d9da8f6dff887147
#
_cell.length_a   1.000
_cell.length_b   1.000
_cell.length_c   1.000
_cell.angle_alpha   90.00
_cell.angle_beta   90.00
_cell.angle_gamma   90.00
#
_symmetry.space_group_name_H-M   'P 1'
#
loop_
_entity.id
_entity.type
_entity.pdbx_description
1 polymer ?
#
loop_
_entity_poly.entity_id
_entity_poly.type
_entity_poly.pdbx_seq_one_letter_code
_entity_poly.pdbx_strand_id
1 'polypeptide(L)'
;NMPALGPNTSPGEMARDLLRVSDGIVFGEKHDQISTNVMLIKNMQAYAESGVTTLYLEGAYWDIANGVGGVWQTPANAKKYKHGTPTRNDVIATAQQHGIRIVGLEHEHLTMHITRTEEIDAANAEHTLDRLREFNYFASQVIQQTPPGEKWIAVVGRRHMNTTQGVPGIAEQTGAVGVGVYDAPQGASSNAVKNTGSRPATEERFAADATVGDYQVHQNVDPYLQTP
;
A
#
# COMPACT_ATOMS: atom_id res chain seq x y z
N ASN A 1 -11.68 -18.81 -5.95
CA ASN A 1 -10.37 -19.28 -6.45
C ASN A 1 -9.52 -18.08 -6.83
N MET A 2 -8.38 -17.94 -6.17
CA MET A 2 -7.44 -16.84 -6.44
C MET A 2 -6.74 -17.07 -7.79
N PRO A 3 -6.57 -16.01 -8.62
CA PRO A 3 -5.92 -16.15 -9.91
C PRO A 3 -4.51 -16.70 -9.82
N ALA A 4 -4.15 -17.57 -10.76
CA ALA A 4 -2.77 -17.96 -10.99
C ALA A 4 -2.11 -16.91 -11.88
N LEU A 5 -0.95 -16.40 -11.47
CA LEU A 5 -0.18 -15.46 -12.26
C LEU A 5 0.84 -16.19 -13.13
N GLY A 6 0.94 -15.79 -14.39
CA GLY A 6 2.03 -16.23 -15.26
C GLY A 6 3.37 -15.57 -14.88
N PRO A 7 4.49 -16.11 -15.38
CA PRO A 7 5.83 -15.64 -14.99
C PRO A 7 6.13 -14.20 -15.45
N ASN A 8 5.40 -13.67 -16.40
CA ASN A 8 5.58 -12.33 -16.95
C ASN A 8 4.37 -11.42 -16.73
N THR A 9 3.57 -11.69 -15.69
CA THR A 9 2.41 -10.88 -15.38
C THR A 9 2.85 -9.48 -14.96
N SER A 10 2.29 -8.46 -15.59
CA SER A 10 2.53 -7.07 -15.20
C SER A 10 1.70 -6.69 -13.97
N PRO A 11 2.09 -5.64 -13.23
CA PRO A 11 1.30 -5.13 -12.12
C PRO A 11 -0.14 -4.76 -12.49
N GLY A 12 -0.34 -4.19 -13.68
CA GLY A 12 -1.67 -3.83 -14.17
C GLY A 12 -2.55 -5.04 -14.51
N GLU A 13 -1.98 -6.05 -15.14
CA GLU A 13 -2.67 -7.33 -15.40
C GLU A 13 -3.09 -8.02 -14.11
N MET A 14 -2.19 -8.08 -13.14
CA MET A 14 -2.50 -8.63 -11.83
C MET A 14 -3.69 -7.92 -11.19
N ALA A 15 -3.69 -6.60 -11.16
CA ALA A 15 -4.77 -5.83 -10.58
C ALA A 15 -6.11 -6.09 -11.27
N ARG A 16 -6.14 -6.15 -12.59
CA ARG A 16 -7.34 -6.50 -13.35
C ARG A 16 -7.86 -7.89 -12.98
N ASP A 17 -6.99 -8.86 -12.87
CA ASP A 17 -7.36 -10.23 -12.53
C ASP A 17 -7.88 -10.33 -11.10
N LEU A 18 -7.22 -9.68 -10.15
CA LEU A 18 -7.65 -9.66 -8.75
C LEU A 18 -9.00 -8.95 -8.57
N LEU A 19 -9.23 -7.84 -9.26
CA LEU A 19 -10.48 -7.07 -9.18
C LEU A 19 -11.67 -7.75 -9.86
N ARG A 20 -11.46 -8.80 -10.64
CA ARG A 20 -12.54 -9.66 -11.12
C ARG A 20 -13.10 -10.58 -10.03
N VAL A 21 -12.29 -10.95 -9.06
CA VAL A 21 -12.64 -11.94 -8.03
C VAL A 21 -12.73 -11.35 -6.62
N SER A 22 -12.33 -10.10 -6.45
CA SER A 22 -12.36 -9.38 -5.18
C SER A 22 -12.88 -7.96 -5.38
N ASP A 23 -13.54 -7.42 -4.37
CA ASP A 23 -14.01 -6.02 -4.39
C ASP A 23 -12.88 -5.04 -4.11
N GLY A 24 -11.80 -5.47 -3.50
CA GLY A 24 -10.70 -4.60 -3.15
C GLY A 24 -9.33 -5.26 -3.12
N ILE A 25 -8.31 -4.41 -3.25
CA ILE A 25 -6.91 -4.77 -3.08
C ILE A 25 -6.31 -3.88 -1.99
N VAL A 26 -5.60 -4.48 -1.06
CA VAL A 26 -4.78 -3.77 -0.08
C VAL A 26 -3.32 -3.88 -0.53
N PHE A 27 -2.74 -2.76 -0.95
CA PHE A 27 -1.31 -2.67 -1.22
C PHE A 27 -0.57 -2.33 0.07
N GLY A 28 0.37 -3.19 0.43
CA GLY A 28 1.26 -2.99 1.57
C GLY A 28 2.62 -2.50 1.11
N GLU A 29 3.02 -1.32 1.58
CA GLU A 29 4.26 -0.68 1.15
C GLU A 29 5.31 -0.58 2.25
N LYS A 30 6.56 -0.41 1.82
CA LYS A 30 7.61 0.17 2.64
C LYS A 30 7.60 1.69 2.44
N HIS A 31 7.41 2.44 3.52
CA HIS A 31 7.28 3.91 3.44
C HIS A 31 8.54 4.63 2.92
N ASP A 32 9.68 3.96 2.92
CA ASP A 32 10.96 4.48 2.40
C ASP A 32 11.22 4.13 0.93
N GLN A 33 10.29 3.45 0.26
CA GLN A 33 10.37 3.09 -1.15
C GLN A 33 9.34 3.86 -1.99
N ILE A 34 9.66 4.07 -3.27
CA ILE A 34 8.80 4.81 -4.20
C ILE A 34 7.99 3.91 -5.12
N SER A 35 8.20 2.60 -5.05
CA SER A 35 7.57 1.61 -5.94
C SER A 35 6.05 1.73 -5.97
N THR A 36 5.41 1.97 -4.83
CA THR A 36 3.96 2.12 -4.77
C THR A 36 3.47 3.34 -5.55
N ASN A 37 4.10 4.50 -5.38
CA ASN A 37 3.73 5.70 -6.14
C ASN A 37 3.90 5.48 -7.64
N VAL A 38 5.02 4.90 -8.05
CA VAL A 38 5.30 4.61 -9.46
C VAL A 38 4.28 3.63 -10.04
N MET A 39 4.00 2.54 -9.34
CA MET A 39 3.03 1.53 -9.75
C MET A 39 1.62 2.11 -9.88
N LEU A 40 1.16 2.84 -8.87
CA LEU A 40 -0.19 3.43 -8.86
C LEU A 40 -0.38 4.40 -10.02
N ILE A 41 0.57 5.28 -10.25
CA ILE A 41 0.50 6.28 -11.34
C ILE A 41 0.46 5.56 -12.70
N LYS A 42 1.33 4.59 -12.93
CA LYS A 42 1.40 3.86 -14.20
C LYS A 42 0.14 3.04 -14.51
N ASN A 43 -0.54 2.56 -13.49
CA ASN A 43 -1.67 1.64 -13.66
C ASN A 43 -3.03 2.27 -13.30
N MET A 44 -3.09 3.56 -13.06
CA MET A 44 -4.32 4.21 -12.60
C MET A 44 -5.48 4.05 -13.57
N GLN A 45 -5.23 4.13 -14.86
CA GLN A 45 -6.23 3.86 -15.88
C GLN A 45 -6.77 2.43 -15.79
N ALA A 46 -5.88 1.45 -15.59
CA ALA A 46 -6.30 0.05 -15.46
C ALA A 46 -7.18 -0.16 -14.23
N TYR A 47 -6.90 0.52 -13.13
CA TYR A 47 -7.75 0.47 -11.94
C TYR A 47 -9.13 1.07 -12.20
N ALA A 48 -9.20 2.25 -12.82
CA ALA A 48 -10.45 2.89 -13.18
C ALA A 48 -11.29 2.01 -14.12
N GLU A 49 -10.68 1.44 -15.15
CA GLU A 49 -11.32 0.51 -16.08
C GLU A 49 -11.80 -0.78 -15.41
N SER A 50 -11.16 -1.19 -14.33
CA SER A 50 -11.56 -2.35 -13.52
C SER A 50 -12.67 -2.06 -12.53
N GLY A 51 -13.18 -0.84 -12.49
CA GLY A 51 -14.29 -0.44 -11.64
C GLY A 51 -13.88 0.18 -10.30
N VAL A 52 -12.61 0.51 -10.10
CA VAL A 52 -12.15 1.20 -8.87
C VAL A 52 -12.73 2.62 -8.85
N THR A 53 -13.46 2.92 -7.79
CA THR A 53 -14.07 4.25 -7.56
C THR A 53 -13.40 5.02 -6.44
N THR A 54 -12.70 4.33 -5.56
CA THR A 54 -12.10 4.92 -4.36
C THR A 54 -10.70 4.37 -4.09
N LEU A 55 -9.79 5.28 -3.76
CA LEU A 55 -8.44 4.99 -3.27
C LEU A 55 -8.34 5.47 -1.83
N TYR A 56 -8.10 4.54 -0.92
CA TYR A 56 -7.91 4.78 0.51
C TYR A 56 -6.42 4.86 0.83
N LEU A 57 -5.98 5.87 1.56
CA LEU A 57 -4.56 6.12 1.81
C LEU A 57 -4.23 6.25 3.29
N GLU A 58 -3.34 5.41 3.80
CA GLU A 58 -2.62 5.71 5.04
C GLU A 58 -1.77 6.97 4.85
N GLY A 59 -1.61 7.75 5.90
CA GLY A 59 -0.85 9.00 5.82
C GLY A 59 -1.60 10.17 5.18
N ALA A 60 -2.84 9.96 4.74
CA ALA A 60 -3.74 11.01 4.31
C ALA A 60 -4.82 11.21 5.37
N TYR A 61 -5.00 12.45 5.81
CA TYR A 61 -6.01 12.79 6.80
C TYR A 61 -7.40 12.79 6.19
N TRP A 62 -8.31 12.19 6.91
CA TRP A 62 -9.71 12.13 6.56
C TRP A 62 -10.36 13.50 6.78
N ASP A 63 -10.41 14.32 5.77
CA ASP A 63 -11.19 15.53 5.73
C ASP A 63 -12.38 15.33 4.80
N ILE A 64 -13.53 15.14 5.40
CA ILE A 64 -14.77 14.84 4.68
C ILE A 64 -15.28 16.04 3.91
N ALA A 65 -15.04 17.24 4.39
CA ALA A 65 -15.67 18.46 3.86
C ALA A 65 -14.91 19.04 2.66
N ASN A 66 -13.59 18.86 2.62
CA ASN A 66 -12.70 19.63 1.73
C ASN A 66 -11.72 18.75 0.93
N GLY A 67 -11.84 17.44 0.99
CA GLY A 67 -10.86 16.52 0.42
C GLY A 67 -9.72 16.22 1.38
N VAL A 68 -8.62 15.72 0.86
CA VAL A 68 -7.47 15.30 1.70
C VAL A 68 -6.79 16.52 2.27
N GLY A 69 -6.90 16.73 3.58
CA GLY A 69 -6.34 17.89 4.28
C GLY A 69 -4.81 17.89 4.44
N GLY A 70 -4.17 16.78 4.18
CA GLY A 70 -2.72 16.63 4.24
C GLY A 70 -2.29 15.21 3.92
N VAL A 71 -1.10 15.09 3.36
CA VAL A 71 -0.50 13.80 3.02
C VAL A 71 0.88 13.72 3.62
N TRP A 72 1.20 12.61 4.24
CA TRP A 72 2.58 12.34 4.60
C TRP A 72 3.42 12.29 3.34
N GLN A 73 4.40 13.17 3.28
CA GLN A 73 5.43 13.03 2.28
C GLN A 73 6.28 11.84 2.69
N THR A 74 6.34 10.82 1.86
CA THR A 74 7.36 9.78 2.03
C THR A 74 8.70 10.51 1.96
N PRO A 75 9.54 10.49 3.01
CA PRO A 75 10.87 11.05 2.88
C PRO A 75 11.55 10.21 1.81
N ALA A 76 11.58 10.75 0.59
CA ALA A 76 12.46 10.18 -0.41
C ALA A 76 13.82 10.05 0.27
N ASN A 77 14.35 8.85 0.33
CA ASN A 77 15.72 8.69 0.75
C ASN A 77 16.55 9.48 -0.26
N ALA A 78 16.88 10.73 0.09
CA ALA A 78 17.49 11.70 -0.79
C ALA A 78 18.81 11.21 -1.42
N LYS A 79 19.38 10.15 -0.84
CA LYS A 79 20.60 9.50 -1.33
C LYS A 79 20.33 8.43 -2.39
N LYS A 80 19.13 7.86 -2.43
CA LYS A 80 18.79 6.75 -3.32
C LYS A 80 18.06 7.21 -4.58
N TYR A 81 17.17 8.19 -4.45
CA TYR A 81 16.30 8.62 -5.56
C TYR A 81 16.66 10.02 -6.05
N LYS A 82 16.45 10.24 -7.34
CA LYS A 82 16.62 11.55 -7.98
C LYS A 82 15.60 12.56 -7.44
N HIS A 83 15.95 13.83 -7.54
CA HIS A 83 15.00 14.91 -7.36
C HIS A 83 13.87 14.81 -8.39
N GLY A 84 12.64 15.10 -7.98
CA GLY A 84 11.47 15.00 -8.88
C GLY A 84 10.88 13.60 -9.02
N THR A 85 11.24 12.65 -8.15
CA THR A 85 10.57 11.34 -8.04
C THR A 85 9.08 11.51 -7.76
N PRO A 86 8.21 10.61 -8.27
CA PRO A 86 6.78 10.66 -8.00
C PRO A 86 6.47 10.66 -6.50
N THR A 87 5.60 11.58 -6.11
CA THR A 87 5.16 11.76 -4.72
C THR A 87 3.75 11.21 -4.52
N ARG A 88 3.31 11.15 -3.27
CA ARG A 88 1.92 10.78 -2.95
C ARG A 88 0.92 11.82 -3.49
N ASN A 89 1.29 13.08 -3.57
CA ASN A 89 0.47 14.10 -4.21
C ASN A 89 0.27 13.83 -5.71
N ASP A 90 1.30 13.33 -6.39
CA ASP A 90 1.19 12.93 -7.80
C ASP A 90 0.22 11.76 -7.98
N VAL A 91 0.22 10.80 -7.06
CA VAL A 91 -0.75 9.70 -7.03
C VAL A 91 -2.17 10.24 -6.89
N ILE A 92 -2.40 11.15 -5.96
CA ILE A 92 -3.71 11.75 -5.71
C ILE A 92 -4.21 12.48 -6.95
N ALA A 93 -3.36 13.32 -7.55
CA ALA A 93 -3.71 14.05 -8.77
C ALA A 93 -4.07 13.10 -9.92
N THR A 94 -3.30 12.04 -10.10
CA THR A 94 -3.54 11.03 -11.14
C THR A 94 -4.87 10.30 -10.91
N ALA A 95 -5.14 9.90 -9.68
CA ALA A 95 -6.40 9.25 -9.33
C ALA A 95 -7.60 10.16 -9.64
N GLN A 96 -7.54 11.42 -9.26
CA GLN A 96 -8.60 12.40 -9.52
C GLN A 96 -8.82 12.62 -11.02
N GLN A 97 -7.76 12.65 -11.82
CA GLN A 97 -7.86 12.73 -13.29
C GLN A 97 -8.60 11.53 -13.91
N HIS A 98 -8.57 10.38 -13.25
CA HIS A 98 -9.28 9.17 -13.67
C HIS A 98 -10.64 8.98 -12.99
N GLY A 99 -11.14 9.99 -12.28
CA GLY A 99 -12.43 9.93 -11.60
C GLY A 99 -12.45 9.06 -10.35
N ILE A 100 -11.28 8.75 -9.77
CA ILE A 100 -11.16 7.96 -8.54
C ILE A 100 -11.13 8.92 -7.35
N ARG A 101 -12.03 8.69 -6.39
CA ARG A 101 -12.10 9.44 -5.14
C ARG A 101 -10.93 9.06 -4.23
N ILE A 102 -10.43 10.05 -3.49
CA ILE A 102 -9.42 9.82 -2.45
C ILE A 102 -10.10 9.92 -1.08
N VAL A 103 -9.81 8.93 -0.24
CA VAL A 103 -10.24 8.93 1.17
C VAL A 103 -9.02 8.68 2.06
N GLY A 104 -8.76 9.61 2.97
CA GLY A 104 -7.69 9.45 3.96
C GLY A 104 -8.08 8.47 5.06
N LEU A 105 -7.15 7.66 5.49
CA LEU A 105 -7.32 6.70 6.59
C LEU A 105 -6.75 7.21 7.92
N GLU A 106 -6.09 8.35 7.94
CA GLU A 106 -5.61 8.95 9.19
C GLU A 106 -6.72 9.75 9.88
N HIS A 107 -6.69 9.71 11.20
CA HIS A 107 -7.60 10.46 12.05
C HIS A 107 -6.81 11.00 13.26
N GLU A 108 -7.16 12.20 13.72
CA GLU A 108 -6.44 12.88 14.81
C GLU A 108 -6.43 12.11 16.14
N HIS A 109 -7.42 11.23 16.34
CA HIS A 109 -7.53 10.41 17.55
C HIS A 109 -6.79 9.07 17.46
N LEU A 110 -6.24 8.73 16.29
CA LEU A 110 -5.46 7.51 16.16
C LEU A 110 -4.06 7.69 16.74
N THR A 111 -3.55 6.61 17.33
CA THR A 111 -2.16 6.55 17.76
C THR A 111 -1.24 6.81 16.57
N MET A 112 -0.37 7.81 16.70
CA MET A 112 0.49 8.27 15.63
C MET A 112 1.53 7.22 15.22
N HIS A 113 1.87 7.22 13.94
CA HIS A 113 2.97 6.40 13.44
C HIS A 113 4.30 6.85 14.02
N ILE A 114 5.10 5.90 14.54
CA ILE A 114 6.46 6.17 15.00
C ILE A 114 7.39 6.13 13.78
N THR A 115 7.93 7.28 13.41
CA THR A 115 8.83 7.41 12.25
C THR A 115 10.31 7.13 12.58
N ARG A 116 10.67 7.10 13.87
CA ARG A 116 12.05 6.86 14.29
C ARG A 116 12.28 5.40 14.65
N THR A 117 13.23 4.80 13.94
CA THR A 117 13.66 3.41 14.14
C THR A 117 14.66 3.23 15.30
N GLU A 118 15.00 4.28 16.02
CA GLU A 118 16.21 4.31 16.83
C GLU A 118 16.04 3.79 18.26
N GLU A 119 14.80 3.71 18.76
CA GLU A 119 14.57 3.24 20.13
C GLU A 119 13.28 2.42 20.20
N ILE A 120 13.36 1.16 19.83
CA ILE A 120 12.29 0.21 20.14
C ILE A 120 12.59 -0.35 21.54
N ASP A 121 12.21 0.40 22.56
CA ASP A 121 12.04 -0.14 23.90
C ASP A 121 10.64 -0.78 24.06
N ALA A 122 10.37 -1.36 25.21
CA ALA A 122 9.09 -2.03 25.45
C ALA A 122 7.88 -1.08 25.36
N ALA A 123 8.04 0.21 25.68
CA ALA A 123 7.00 1.21 25.57
C ALA A 123 6.67 1.52 24.10
N ASN A 124 7.67 1.57 23.24
CA ASN A 124 7.48 1.74 21.81
C ASN A 124 6.84 0.52 21.15
N ALA A 125 7.09 -0.69 21.67
CA ALA A 125 6.43 -1.91 21.22
C ALA A 125 4.93 -1.88 21.49
N GLU A 126 4.51 -1.46 22.70
CA GLU A 126 3.09 -1.31 23.06
C GLU A 126 2.41 -0.23 22.20
N HIS A 127 3.05 0.91 22.03
CA HIS A 127 2.54 1.99 21.16
C HIS A 127 2.36 1.49 19.71
N THR A 128 3.28 0.68 19.19
CA THR A 128 3.16 0.08 17.87
C THR A 128 1.97 -0.86 17.77
N LEU A 129 1.70 -1.67 18.80
CA LEU A 129 0.53 -2.55 18.85
C LEU A 129 -0.77 -1.75 18.94
N ASP A 130 -0.81 -0.68 19.73
CA ASP A 130 -1.96 0.21 19.81
C ASP A 130 -2.27 0.83 18.44
N ARG A 131 -1.26 1.32 17.75
CA ARG A 131 -1.42 1.81 16.37
C ARG A 131 -1.98 0.74 15.44
N LEU A 132 -1.45 -0.49 15.48
CA LEU A 132 -1.93 -1.58 14.64
C LEU A 132 -3.41 -1.88 14.89
N ARG A 133 -3.82 -2.00 16.16
CA ARG A 133 -5.20 -2.30 16.53
C ARG A 133 -6.15 -1.19 16.11
N GLU A 134 -5.84 0.04 16.51
CA GLU A 134 -6.69 1.20 16.24
C GLU A 134 -6.80 1.51 14.76
N PHE A 135 -5.66 1.60 14.09
CA PHE A 135 -5.62 1.92 12.66
C PHE A 135 -6.28 0.85 11.81
N ASN A 136 -5.96 -0.43 12.01
CA ASN A 136 -6.52 -1.51 11.21
C ASN A 136 -8.03 -1.60 11.36
N TYR A 137 -8.54 -1.43 12.59
CA TYR A 137 -9.97 -1.42 12.84
C TYR A 137 -10.66 -0.21 12.18
N PHE A 138 -10.16 0.99 12.43
CA PHE A 138 -10.71 2.23 11.86
C PHE A 138 -10.70 2.20 10.33
N ALA A 139 -9.56 1.86 9.72
CA ALA A 139 -9.43 1.77 8.28
C ALA A 139 -10.41 0.77 7.68
N SER A 140 -10.56 -0.40 8.31
CA SER A 140 -11.49 -1.42 7.86
C SER A 140 -12.94 -0.94 7.91
N GLN A 141 -13.33 -0.20 8.95
CA GLN A 141 -14.67 0.39 9.06
C GLN A 141 -14.92 1.44 7.96
N VAL A 142 -13.94 2.30 7.69
CA VAL A 142 -14.04 3.29 6.62
C VAL A 142 -14.17 2.62 5.25
N ILE A 143 -13.33 1.64 4.96
CA ILE A 143 -13.33 0.90 3.70
C ILE A 143 -14.64 0.16 3.48
N GLN A 144 -15.21 -0.42 4.51
CA GLN A 144 -16.49 -1.15 4.44
C GLN A 144 -17.69 -0.25 4.11
N GLN A 145 -17.53 1.06 4.15
CA GLN A 145 -18.54 2.01 3.70
C GLN A 145 -18.55 2.19 2.17
N THR A 146 -17.63 1.59 1.45
CA THR A 146 -17.66 1.57 -0.02
C THR A 146 -18.99 0.95 -0.47
N PRO A 147 -19.74 1.62 -1.38
CA PRO A 147 -21.01 1.09 -1.84
C PRO A 147 -20.87 -0.30 -2.46
N PRO A 148 -21.84 -1.20 -2.24
CA PRO A 148 -21.84 -2.53 -2.85
C PRO A 148 -21.67 -2.47 -4.38
N GLY A 149 -20.82 -3.32 -4.92
CA GLY A 149 -20.54 -3.40 -6.34
C GLY A 149 -19.45 -2.44 -6.84
N GLU A 150 -19.06 -1.46 -6.05
CA GLU A 150 -17.90 -0.63 -6.36
C GLU A 150 -16.61 -1.31 -5.91
N LYS A 151 -15.54 -1.10 -6.68
CA LYS A 151 -14.21 -1.60 -6.35
C LYS A 151 -13.37 -0.51 -5.69
N TRP A 152 -12.40 -0.94 -4.89
CA TRP A 152 -11.55 -0.03 -4.15
C TRP A 152 -10.11 -0.54 -4.05
N ILE A 153 -9.20 0.38 -3.80
CA ILE A 153 -7.80 0.11 -3.48
C ILE A 153 -7.48 0.83 -2.18
N ALA A 154 -6.79 0.16 -1.27
CA ALA A 154 -6.18 0.77 -0.09
C ALA A 154 -4.66 0.66 -0.16
N VAL A 155 -3.97 1.71 0.24
CA VAL A 155 -2.51 1.76 0.33
C VAL A 155 -2.12 2.04 1.76
N VAL A 156 -1.45 1.08 2.37
CA VAL A 156 -1.05 1.13 3.78
C VAL A 156 0.38 0.61 3.93
N GLY A 157 1.01 0.93 5.05
CA GLY A 157 2.23 0.24 5.43
C GLY A 157 1.98 -1.27 5.51
N ARG A 158 2.90 -2.08 5.05
CA ARG A 158 2.72 -3.53 4.97
C ARG A 158 2.35 -4.23 6.27
N ARG A 159 2.69 -3.62 7.43
CA ARG A 159 2.29 -4.16 8.74
C ARG A 159 0.79 -4.04 9.02
N HIS A 160 0.09 -3.16 8.34
CA HIS A 160 -1.36 -3.01 8.41
C HIS A 160 -2.12 -3.90 7.43
N MET A 161 -1.45 -4.41 6.42
CA MET A 161 -2.07 -5.15 5.32
C MET A 161 -2.61 -6.49 5.79
N ASN A 162 -1.75 -7.34 6.33
CA ASN A 162 -2.11 -8.65 6.85
C ASN A 162 -1.93 -8.72 8.36
N THR A 163 -2.41 -9.80 8.97
CA THR A 163 -2.28 -10.05 10.40
C THR A 163 -0.82 -10.00 10.82
N THR A 164 -0.53 -9.16 11.78
CA THR A 164 0.81 -8.91 12.31
C THR A 164 0.74 -8.92 13.83
N GLN A 165 1.59 -9.70 14.48
CA GLN A 165 1.64 -9.81 15.95
C GLN A 165 0.26 -10.10 16.59
N GLY A 166 -0.53 -10.95 15.94
CA GLY A 166 -1.87 -11.31 16.39
C GLY A 166 -2.95 -10.26 16.13
N VAL A 167 -2.62 -9.11 15.55
CA VAL A 167 -3.59 -8.08 15.18
C VAL A 167 -4.08 -8.34 13.75
N PRO A 168 -5.39 -8.54 13.54
CA PRO A 168 -5.94 -8.76 12.20
C PRO A 168 -5.60 -7.62 11.25
N GLY A 169 -5.15 -7.98 10.05
CA GLY A 169 -4.84 -7.02 8.99
C GLY A 169 -6.09 -6.49 8.29
N ILE A 170 -5.93 -5.41 7.56
CA ILE A 170 -7.03 -4.78 6.81
C ILE A 170 -7.55 -5.74 5.72
N ALA A 171 -6.66 -6.49 5.07
CA ALA A 171 -7.08 -7.46 4.06
C ALA A 171 -7.98 -8.55 4.66
N GLU A 172 -7.62 -9.11 5.81
CA GLU A 172 -8.44 -10.11 6.49
C GLU A 172 -9.76 -9.53 6.99
N GLN A 173 -9.75 -8.33 7.55
CA GLN A 173 -10.96 -7.68 8.08
C GLN A 173 -11.96 -7.30 6.99
N THR A 174 -11.50 -7.00 5.78
CA THR A 174 -12.34 -6.57 4.66
C THR A 174 -12.62 -7.68 3.65
N GLY A 175 -11.97 -8.84 3.78
CA GLY A 175 -12.04 -9.91 2.79
C GLY A 175 -11.32 -9.60 1.48
N ALA A 176 -10.43 -8.62 1.48
CA ALA A 176 -9.69 -8.21 0.30
C ALA A 176 -8.38 -9.00 0.13
N VAL A 177 -7.76 -8.80 -1.02
CA VAL A 177 -6.46 -9.40 -1.35
C VAL A 177 -5.33 -8.48 -0.91
N GLY A 178 -4.35 -9.02 -0.20
CA GLY A 178 -3.15 -8.30 0.17
C GLY A 178 -2.05 -8.46 -0.88
N VAL A 179 -1.45 -7.35 -1.29
CA VAL A 179 -0.35 -7.32 -2.26
C VAL A 179 0.78 -6.48 -1.71
N GLY A 180 1.92 -7.09 -1.44
CA GLY A 180 3.14 -6.38 -1.05
C GLY A 180 3.77 -5.70 -2.26
N VAL A 181 4.22 -4.45 -2.12
CA VAL A 181 4.82 -3.66 -3.21
C VAL A 181 6.22 -3.23 -2.82
N TYR A 182 7.16 -3.54 -3.69
CA TYR A 182 8.59 -3.31 -3.46
C TYR A 182 9.28 -2.74 -4.69
N ASP A 183 10.36 -1.99 -4.46
CA ASP A 183 11.27 -1.63 -5.54
C ASP A 183 11.87 -2.90 -6.14
N ALA A 184 11.79 -3.05 -7.45
CA ALA A 184 12.49 -4.11 -8.15
C ALA A 184 14.01 -3.90 -8.06
N PRO A 185 14.80 -4.95 -8.13
CA PRO A 185 16.24 -4.81 -8.28
C PRO A 185 16.58 -3.96 -9.52
N GLN A 186 17.64 -3.19 -9.43
CA GLN A 186 18.10 -2.36 -10.55
C GLN A 186 18.30 -3.20 -11.82
N GLY A 187 17.80 -2.72 -12.92
CA GLY A 187 17.84 -3.41 -14.23
C GLY A 187 16.72 -4.44 -14.44
N ALA A 188 15.91 -4.74 -13.44
CA ALA A 188 14.80 -5.67 -13.59
C ALA A 188 13.55 -4.98 -14.16
N SER A 189 12.77 -5.72 -14.92
CA SER A 189 11.43 -5.29 -15.35
C SER A 189 10.44 -5.36 -14.18
N SER A 190 9.36 -4.58 -14.29
CA SER A 190 8.24 -4.71 -13.34
C SER A 190 7.55 -6.07 -13.47
N ASN A 191 7.27 -6.71 -12.34
CA ASN A 191 6.68 -8.05 -12.32
C ASN A 191 5.75 -8.22 -11.11
N ALA A 192 4.72 -9.03 -11.31
CA ALA A 192 3.80 -9.45 -10.26
C ALA A 192 3.89 -10.98 -10.09
N VAL A 193 4.04 -11.43 -8.86
CA VAL A 193 4.17 -12.84 -8.54
C VAL A 193 3.25 -13.24 -7.38
N LYS A 194 2.81 -14.49 -7.38
CA LYS A 194 2.15 -15.05 -6.22
C LYS A 194 3.18 -15.24 -5.11
N ASN A 195 2.82 -14.81 -3.90
CA ASN A 195 3.70 -15.00 -2.75
C ASN A 195 3.71 -16.49 -2.37
N THR A 196 4.89 -17.06 -2.33
CA THR A 196 5.11 -18.46 -1.91
C THR A 196 5.54 -18.58 -0.45
N GLY A 197 5.42 -17.49 0.33
CA GLY A 197 5.88 -17.45 1.72
C GLY A 197 7.34 -17.02 1.89
N SER A 198 8.09 -16.83 0.81
CA SER A 198 9.43 -16.28 0.90
C SER A 198 9.38 -14.77 1.15
N ARG A 199 10.16 -14.30 2.10
CA ARG A 199 10.29 -12.87 2.40
C ARG A 199 11.40 -12.27 1.55
N PRO A 200 11.25 -11.02 1.07
CA PRO A 200 12.38 -10.29 0.54
C PRO A 200 13.48 -10.18 1.60
N ALA A 201 14.72 -10.34 1.19
CA ALA A 201 15.89 -10.34 2.09
C ALA A 201 16.03 -9.05 2.94
N THR A 202 15.34 -7.98 2.57
CA THR A 202 15.33 -6.71 3.30
C THR A 202 14.38 -6.67 4.50
N GLU A 203 13.70 -7.77 4.81
CA GLU A 203 12.62 -7.82 5.80
C GLU A 203 12.97 -8.49 7.13
N GLU A 204 14.23 -8.73 7.40
CA GLU A 204 14.71 -9.39 8.62
C GLU A 204 14.27 -8.74 9.94
N ARG A 205 13.76 -7.50 9.88
CA ARG A 205 13.32 -6.73 11.06
C ARG A 205 11.90 -7.04 11.53
N PHE A 206 11.13 -7.81 10.77
CA PHE A 206 9.74 -8.05 11.12
C PHE A 206 9.55 -9.42 11.75
N ALA A 207 8.62 -9.45 12.71
CA ALA A 207 8.27 -10.68 13.41
C ALA A 207 8.02 -11.83 12.42
N ALA A 208 8.38 -13.03 12.83
CA ALA A 208 8.34 -14.22 11.99
C ALA A 208 6.93 -14.56 11.45
N ASP A 209 5.89 -13.99 12.04
CA ASP A 209 4.47 -14.19 11.69
C ASP A 209 3.90 -13.15 10.72
N ALA A 210 4.67 -12.10 10.37
CA ALA A 210 4.19 -11.09 9.43
C ALA A 210 4.07 -11.68 8.02
N THR A 211 2.87 -11.87 7.55
CA THR A 211 2.61 -12.23 6.16
C THR A 211 2.81 -11.03 5.25
N VAL A 212 3.39 -11.26 4.07
CA VAL A 212 3.78 -10.21 3.12
C VAL A 212 2.85 -10.14 1.92
N GLY A 213 1.57 -10.41 2.13
CA GLY A 213 0.55 -10.42 1.10
C GLY A 213 0.37 -11.79 0.43
N ASP A 214 -0.73 -11.93 -0.29
CA ASP A 214 -1.02 -13.10 -1.13
C ASP A 214 -0.22 -13.06 -2.43
N TYR A 215 0.11 -11.85 -2.86
CA TYR A 215 0.91 -11.55 -4.04
C TYR A 215 1.94 -10.48 -3.72
N GLN A 216 2.94 -10.36 -4.59
CA GLN A 216 3.95 -9.30 -4.54
C GLN A 216 4.08 -8.62 -5.89
N VAL A 217 4.33 -7.32 -5.87
CA VAL A 217 4.74 -6.55 -7.03
C VAL A 217 6.15 -6.05 -6.80
N HIS A 218 7.01 -6.32 -7.75
CA HIS A 218 8.35 -5.73 -7.85
C HIS A 218 8.30 -4.70 -8.98
N GLN A 219 8.25 -3.42 -8.61
CA GLN A 219 8.07 -2.31 -9.54
C GLN A 219 9.42 -1.75 -9.95
N ASN A 220 9.70 -1.70 -11.25
CA ASN A 220 10.90 -1.02 -11.76
C ASN A 220 10.85 0.46 -11.42
N VAL A 221 11.92 0.94 -10.80
CA VAL A 221 12.11 2.35 -10.40
C VAL A 221 13.40 2.94 -10.95
N ASP A 222 14.05 2.25 -11.88
CA ASP A 222 15.36 2.64 -12.44
C ASP A 222 15.41 4.10 -12.92
N PRO A 223 14.39 4.66 -13.60
CA PRO A 223 14.43 6.05 -14.04
C PRO A 223 14.63 7.06 -12.90
N TYR A 224 14.31 6.66 -11.68
CA TYR A 224 14.34 7.52 -10.48
C TYR A 224 15.53 7.24 -9.56
N LEU A 225 16.33 6.22 -9.85
CA LEU A 225 17.53 5.92 -9.06
C LEU A 225 18.65 6.89 -9.41
N GLN A 226 19.34 7.39 -8.37
CA GLN A 226 20.58 8.11 -8.61
C GLN A 226 21.63 7.16 -9.15
N THR A 227 22.32 7.56 -10.18
CA THR A 227 23.55 6.88 -10.62
C THR A 227 24.63 7.02 -9.55
N PRO A 228 25.35 5.95 -9.23
CA PRO A 228 26.46 6.01 -8.28
C PRO A 228 27.57 6.98 -8.74
#